data_b7b94c32be89e5e0040da74d180ecb49
#
_entry.id   b7b94c32be89e5e0040da74d180ecb49
#
_cell.length_a   1.000
_cell.length_b   1.000
_cell.length_c   1.000
_cell.angle_alpha   90.00
_cell.angle_beta   90.00
_cell.angle_gamma   90.00
#
_symmetry.space_group_name_H-M   'P 1'
#
loop_
_entity.id
_entity.type
_entity.pdbx_description
1 polymer ?
#
loop_
_entity_poly.entity_id
_entity_poly.type
_entity_poly.pdbx_seq_one_letter_code
_entity_poly.pdbx_strand_id
1 'polypeptide(L)'
;MLRRATLEDADALSALASTCFTQTFGHLYAPDDLDRFIHEAYSPEVLRGELADPQRPTWLLFEEPSLNADANPSPAHVDEGSEGTLIGYVTVCPAHLPHPEVKEGDGEVQRLYLLREYQGGGRGSRMLEHALNWLEADGPRTLWIGAWSENYGAQRLYGRYGFTKVGEYSFMVGDHADREFILRRDAAVQES
;
A
#
# COMPACT_ATOMS: atom_id res chain seq x y z
N MET A 1 11.84 -0.61 9.91
CA MET A 1 11.07 0.45 10.62
C MET A 1 9.86 0.87 9.79
N LEU A 2 8.71 1.21 10.42
CA LEU A 2 7.53 1.78 9.75
C LEU A 2 7.27 3.18 10.31
N ARG A 3 7.19 4.22 9.47
CA ARG A 3 6.89 5.60 9.89
C ARG A 3 5.88 6.29 8.97
N ARG A 4 5.22 7.31 9.48
CA ARG A 4 4.33 8.17 8.69
C ARG A 4 5.14 8.91 7.62
N ALA A 5 4.60 8.94 6.39
CA ALA A 5 5.14 9.78 5.33
C ALA A 5 4.83 11.26 5.56
N THR A 6 5.73 12.11 5.10
CA THR A 6 5.62 13.57 5.09
C THR A 6 5.63 14.10 3.65
N LEU A 7 5.40 15.39 3.45
CA LEU A 7 5.46 16.01 2.12
C LEU A 7 6.85 15.89 1.47
N GLU A 8 7.90 15.79 2.28
CA GLU A 8 9.30 15.65 1.82
C GLU A 8 9.57 14.27 1.21
N ASP A 9 8.74 13.28 1.55
CA ASP A 9 8.88 11.92 1.02
C ASP A 9 8.27 11.73 -0.38
N ALA A 10 7.63 12.75 -0.95
CA ALA A 10 6.87 12.61 -2.19
C ALA A 10 7.70 12.04 -3.34
N ASP A 11 8.94 12.50 -3.52
CA ASP A 11 9.82 12.02 -4.59
C ASP A 11 10.25 10.56 -4.37
N ALA A 12 10.62 10.20 -3.14
CA ALA A 12 10.99 8.83 -2.79
C ALA A 12 9.80 7.87 -2.90
N LEU A 13 8.63 8.30 -2.44
CA LEU A 13 7.39 7.54 -2.56
C LEU A 13 6.98 7.34 -4.03
N SER A 14 7.14 8.38 -4.87
CA SER A 14 6.89 8.31 -6.32
C SER A 14 7.76 7.23 -6.99
N ALA A 15 9.05 7.26 -6.72
CA ALA A 15 9.98 6.25 -7.25
C ALA A 15 9.63 4.83 -6.79
N LEU A 16 9.33 4.65 -5.50
CA LEU A 16 8.93 3.36 -4.94
C LEU A 16 7.61 2.86 -5.53
N ALA A 17 6.56 3.71 -5.56
CA ALA A 17 5.24 3.34 -6.03
C ALA A 17 5.26 2.94 -7.51
N SER A 18 5.96 3.72 -8.35
CA SER A 18 6.18 3.42 -9.76
C SER A 18 6.90 2.08 -9.94
N THR A 19 7.94 1.83 -9.15
CA THR A 19 8.68 0.56 -9.21
C THR A 19 7.80 -0.62 -8.79
N CYS A 20 7.09 -0.52 -7.67
CA CYS A 20 6.19 -1.57 -7.18
C CYS A 20 5.08 -1.88 -8.18
N PHE A 21 4.47 -0.84 -8.77
CA PHE A 21 3.42 -1.01 -9.77
C PHE A 21 3.96 -1.69 -11.03
N THR A 22 5.09 -1.21 -11.56
CA THR A 22 5.75 -1.80 -12.74
C THR A 22 6.17 -3.25 -12.49
N GLN A 23 6.73 -3.58 -11.33
CA GLN A 23 7.08 -4.95 -10.95
C GLN A 23 5.87 -5.89 -10.92
N THR A 24 4.72 -5.37 -10.51
CA THR A 24 3.49 -6.17 -10.35
C THR A 24 2.72 -6.29 -11.65
N PHE A 25 2.53 -5.20 -12.37
CA PHE A 25 1.58 -5.08 -13.48
C PHE A 25 2.22 -4.72 -14.82
N GLY A 26 3.49 -4.29 -14.86
CA GLY A 26 4.12 -3.78 -16.09
C GLY A 26 4.10 -4.74 -17.28
N HIS A 27 4.01 -6.06 -17.01
CA HIS A 27 3.91 -7.08 -18.05
C HIS A 27 2.52 -7.16 -18.72
N LEU A 28 1.51 -6.48 -18.17
CA LEU A 28 0.12 -6.50 -18.66
C LEU A 28 -0.16 -5.37 -19.66
N TYR A 29 0.59 -4.28 -19.62
CA TYR A 29 0.27 -3.05 -20.33
C TYR A 29 1.23 -2.74 -21.47
N ALA A 30 0.73 -2.02 -22.48
CA ALA A 30 1.59 -1.39 -23.47
C ALA A 30 2.49 -0.34 -22.77
N PRO A 31 3.78 -0.20 -23.19
CA PRO A 31 4.71 0.72 -22.53
C PRO A 31 4.18 2.15 -22.38
N ASP A 32 3.58 2.71 -23.43
CA ASP A 32 3.07 4.07 -23.43
C ASP A 32 1.88 4.26 -22.47
N ASP A 33 1.03 3.23 -22.30
CA ASP A 33 -0.09 3.26 -21.36
C ASP A 33 0.39 3.13 -19.92
N LEU A 34 1.38 2.28 -19.69
CA LEU A 34 2.03 2.15 -18.39
C LEU A 34 2.70 3.47 -17.97
N ASP A 35 3.49 4.09 -18.85
CA ASP A 35 4.19 5.34 -18.58
C ASP A 35 3.20 6.48 -18.27
N ARG A 36 2.12 6.57 -19.05
CA ARG A 36 1.05 7.54 -18.82
C ARG A 36 0.38 7.32 -17.47
N PHE A 37 0.00 6.08 -17.16
CA PHE A 37 -0.62 5.73 -15.88
C PHE A 37 0.29 6.06 -14.70
N ILE A 38 1.58 5.70 -14.76
CA ILE A 38 2.55 6.01 -13.71
C ILE A 38 2.66 7.52 -13.51
N HIS A 39 2.72 8.29 -14.59
CA HIS A 39 2.78 9.74 -14.50
C HIS A 39 1.52 10.34 -13.86
N GLU A 40 0.35 9.86 -14.24
CA GLU A 40 -0.95 10.35 -13.73
C GLU A 40 -1.23 9.94 -12.29
N ALA A 41 -0.81 8.73 -11.88
CA ALA A 41 -1.14 8.17 -10.57
C ALA A 41 -0.03 8.34 -9.52
N TYR A 42 1.23 8.42 -9.95
CA TYR A 42 2.39 8.36 -9.07
C TYR A 42 3.42 9.46 -9.27
N SER A 43 3.13 10.51 -10.05
CA SER A 43 4.05 11.65 -10.13
C SER A 43 4.26 12.29 -8.75
N PRO A 44 5.43 12.91 -8.49
CA PRO A 44 5.70 13.57 -7.21
C PRO A 44 4.66 14.63 -6.82
N GLU A 45 4.11 15.35 -7.81
CA GLU A 45 3.05 16.34 -7.59
C GLU A 45 1.76 15.69 -7.08
N VAL A 46 1.34 14.59 -7.71
CA VAL A 46 0.13 13.84 -7.30
C VAL A 46 0.30 13.29 -5.90
N LEU A 47 1.42 12.63 -5.63
CA LEU A 47 1.66 12.05 -4.31
C LEU A 47 1.86 13.10 -3.22
N ARG A 48 2.47 14.25 -3.53
CA ARG A 48 2.54 15.38 -2.59
C ARG A 48 1.15 15.92 -2.25
N GLY A 49 0.25 15.98 -3.23
CA GLY A 49 -1.16 16.32 -3.00
C GLY A 49 -1.87 15.30 -2.11
N GLU A 50 -1.65 13.99 -2.34
CA GLU A 50 -2.21 12.94 -1.49
C GLU A 50 -1.64 12.97 -0.07
N LEU A 51 -0.34 13.20 0.10
CA LEU A 51 0.31 13.31 1.41
C LEU A 51 -0.14 14.53 2.22
N ALA A 52 -0.63 15.58 1.55
CA ALA A 52 -1.22 16.76 2.18
C ALA A 52 -2.63 16.48 2.74
N ASP A 53 -3.32 15.44 2.27
CA ASP A 53 -4.66 15.08 2.73
C ASP A 53 -4.60 14.33 4.08
N PRO A 54 -5.12 14.91 5.17
CA PRO A 54 -5.13 14.25 6.48
C PRO A 54 -5.98 12.98 6.51
N GLN A 55 -6.94 12.83 5.59
CA GLN A 55 -7.79 11.64 5.47
C GLN A 55 -7.13 10.51 4.66
N ARG A 56 -5.95 10.77 4.06
CA ARG A 56 -5.22 9.80 3.25
C ARG A 56 -3.80 9.54 3.78
N PRO A 57 -3.67 9.07 5.02
CA PRO A 57 -2.36 8.80 5.61
C PRO A 57 -1.62 7.67 4.88
N THR A 58 -0.34 7.91 4.68
CA THR A 58 0.59 6.94 4.11
C THR A 58 1.71 6.65 5.09
N TRP A 59 2.13 5.39 5.20
CA TRP A 59 3.30 4.96 5.97
C TRP A 59 4.30 4.29 5.04
N LEU A 60 5.57 4.59 5.30
CA LEU A 60 6.72 4.06 4.59
C LEU A 60 7.38 2.96 5.42
N LEU A 61 7.68 1.83 4.79
CA LEU A 61 8.42 0.74 5.42
C LEU A 61 9.87 0.78 4.97
N PHE A 62 10.78 0.89 5.94
CA PHE A 62 12.22 0.82 5.73
C PHE A 62 12.75 -0.53 6.23
N GLU A 63 13.67 -1.10 5.46
CA GLU A 63 14.51 -2.20 5.95
C GLU A 63 15.57 -1.62 6.87
N GLU A 64 15.72 -2.20 8.06
CA GLU A 64 16.79 -1.83 8.96
C GLU A 64 18.12 -2.29 8.37
N PRO A 65 19.20 -1.50 8.47
CA PRO A 65 20.51 -1.94 8.03
C PRO A 65 20.84 -3.26 8.72
N SER A 66 21.10 -4.31 7.95
CA SER A 66 21.58 -5.57 8.51
C SER A 66 22.94 -5.30 9.11
N LEU A 67 23.04 -5.31 10.42
CA LEU A 67 24.33 -5.36 11.12
C LEU A 67 24.92 -6.75 10.87
N ASN A 68 25.47 -6.96 9.66
CA ASN A 68 26.25 -8.15 9.37
C ASN A 68 27.48 -8.13 10.27
N ALA A 69 27.52 -9.04 11.24
CA ALA A 69 28.57 -9.19 12.23
C ALA A 69 29.96 -9.56 11.64
N ASP A 70 30.09 -9.66 10.32
CA ASP A 70 31.30 -10.11 9.64
C ASP A 70 32.00 -9.03 8.75
N ALA A 71 31.49 -7.81 8.72
CA ALA A 71 32.20 -6.72 8.07
C ALA A 71 33.01 -5.95 9.13
N ASN A 72 34.34 -6.13 9.13
CA ASN A 72 35.28 -5.35 9.91
C ASN A 72 35.01 -3.84 9.69
N PRO A 73 34.54 -3.08 10.70
CA PRO A 73 34.18 -1.70 10.51
C PRO A 73 35.44 -0.86 10.31
N SER A 74 35.66 -0.43 9.06
CA SER A 74 36.53 0.71 8.83
C SER A 74 35.85 1.95 9.43
N PRO A 75 36.50 2.76 10.29
CA PRO A 75 35.87 3.87 10.98
C PRO A 75 35.80 5.12 10.11
N ALA A 76 35.00 5.05 9.04
CA ALA A 76 34.72 6.19 8.18
C ALA A 76 33.23 6.21 7.83
N HIS A 77 32.50 7.15 8.44
CA HIS A 77 31.11 7.54 8.19
C HIS A 77 30.05 6.48 8.46
N VAL A 78 29.70 6.33 9.72
CA VAL A 78 28.33 5.98 10.11
C VAL A 78 27.54 7.29 9.98
N ASP A 79 26.78 7.41 8.90
CA ASP A 79 25.83 8.50 8.74
C ASP A 79 24.67 8.20 9.73
N GLU A 80 24.68 8.88 10.90
CA GLU A 80 23.68 8.70 11.96
C GLU A 80 22.25 9.12 11.53
N GLY A 81 22.01 9.37 10.24
CA GLY A 81 20.73 9.76 9.63
C GLY A 81 20.14 8.77 8.63
N SER A 82 20.78 7.61 8.37
CA SER A 82 20.26 6.67 7.38
C SER A 82 19.06 5.90 7.91
N GLU A 83 17.85 6.26 7.48
CA GLU A 83 16.59 5.56 7.79
C GLU A 83 16.52 4.11 7.23
N GLY A 84 17.58 3.64 6.56
CA GLY A 84 17.60 2.36 5.85
C GLY A 84 17.03 2.45 4.45
N THR A 85 16.89 1.30 3.79
CA THR A 85 16.34 1.23 2.43
C THR A 85 14.81 1.27 2.48
N LEU A 86 14.19 2.18 1.73
CA LEU A 86 12.74 2.24 1.57
C LEU A 86 12.26 1.07 0.70
N ILE A 87 11.43 0.17 1.25
CA ILE A 87 11.08 -1.12 0.65
C ILE A 87 9.59 -1.34 0.42
N GLY A 88 8.73 -0.49 0.96
CA GLY A 88 7.27 -0.63 0.82
C GLY A 88 6.52 0.54 1.41
N TYR A 89 5.22 0.59 1.12
CA TYR A 89 4.32 1.60 1.66
C TYR A 89 2.89 1.09 1.77
N VAL A 90 2.12 1.69 2.69
CA VAL A 90 0.68 1.47 2.83
C VAL A 90 -0.04 2.81 2.94
N THR A 91 -1.12 2.95 2.18
CA THR A 91 -2.00 4.13 2.20
C THR A 91 -3.41 3.70 2.58
N VAL A 92 -4.05 4.43 3.47
CA VAL A 92 -5.47 4.26 3.81
C VAL A 92 -6.23 5.55 3.53
N CYS A 93 -7.55 5.43 3.35
CA CYS A 93 -8.43 6.57 3.10
C CYS A 93 -9.87 6.24 3.49
N PRO A 94 -10.82 7.20 3.44
CA PRO A 94 -12.25 6.90 3.42
C PRO A 94 -12.57 5.98 2.23
N ALA A 95 -13.44 4.99 2.44
CA ALA A 95 -13.76 4.02 1.39
C ALA A 95 -14.44 4.69 0.19
N HIS A 96 -13.98 4.33 -1.02
CA HIS A 96 -14.50 4.87 -2.29
C HIS A 96 -14.56 3.82 -3.41
N LEU A 97 -14.34 2.54 -3.10
CA LEU A 97 -14.51 1.46 -4.06
C LEU A 97 -15.93 1.44 -4.66
N PRO A 98 -16.09 1.09 -5.95
CA PRO A 98 -17.36 1.14 -6.65
C PRO A 98 -18.29 -0.02 -6.22
N HIS A 99 -18.75 0.00 -4.98
CA HIS A 99 -19.67 -0.98 -4.43
C HIS A 99 -20.86 -0.29 -3.75
N PRO A 100 -22.12 -0.74 -3.98
CA PRO A 100 -23.32 -0.07 -3.46
C PRO A 100 -23.43 -0.07 -1.93
N GLU A 101 -22.70 -0.92 -1.25
CA GLU A 101 -22.69 -1.01 0.22
C GLU A 101 -21.58 -0.20 0.89
N VAL A 102 -20.73 0.49 0.13
CA VAL A 102 -19.76 1.47 0.69
C VAL A 102 -20.54 2.64 1.28
N LYS A 103 -20.24 3.00 2.52
CA LYS A 103 -20.93 4.04 3.28
C LYS A 103 -19.95 5.08 3.82
N GLU A 104 -20.49 6.25 4.13
CA GLU A 104 -19.77 7.25 4.90
C GLU A 104 -19.32 6.66 6.25
N GLY A 105 -18.06 6.89 6.59
CA GLY A 105 -17.42 6.33 7.79
C GLY A 105 -16.72 4.99 7.58
N ASP A 106 -16.94 4.30 6.45
CA ASP A 106 -16.14 3.12 6.09
C ASP A 106 -14.70 3.51 5.77
N GLY A 107 -13.77 2.61 6.05
CA GLY A 107 -12.36 2.79 5.75
C GLY A 107 -11.87 1.89 4.61
N GLU A 108 -10.81 2.34 3.94
CA GLU A 108 -10.21 1.57 2.86
C GLU A 108 -8.68 1.49 3.02
N VAL A 109 -8.13 0.30 2.85
CA VAL A 109 -6.70 0.14 2.57
C VAL A 109 -6.52 0.27 1.06
N GLN A 110 -6.18 1.48 0.63
CA GLN A 110 -6.13 1.85 -0.79
C GLN A 110 -4.93 1.24 -1.50
N ARG A 111 -3.77 1.26 -0.85
CA ARG A 111 -2.51 0.74 -1.41
C ARG A 111 -1.73 0.00 -0.33
N LEU A 112 -1.21 -1.16 -0.67
CA LEU A 112 -0.26 -1.91 0.14
C LEU A 112 0.73 -2.58 -0.79
N TYR A 113 1.93 -2.03 -0.89
CA TYR A 113 2.95 -2.48 -1.81
C TYR A 113 4.29 -2.72 -1.11
N LEU A 114 4.97 -3.75 -1.57
CA LEU A 114 6.34 -4.10 -1.21
C LEU A 114 7.12 -4.38 -2.49
N LEU A 115 8.35 -3.92 -2.56
CA LEU A 115 9.28 -4.36 -3.60
C LEU A 115 9.34 -5.90 -3.60
N ARG A 116 9.41 -6.49 -4.79
CA ARG A 116 9.31 -7.95 -4.99
C ARG A 116 10.32 -8.72 -4.15
N GLU A 117 11.57 -8.26 -4.10
CA GLU A 117 12.66 -8.86 -3.35
C GLU A 117 12.49 -8.81 -1.82
N TYR A 118 11.60 -7.94 -1.33
CA TYR A 118 11.29 -7.80 0.10
C TYR A 118 9.95 -8.42 0.49
N GLN A 119 9.28 -9.11 -0.43
CA GLN A 119 8.05 -9.83 -0.10
C GLN A 119 8.34 -11.05 0.79
N GLY A 120 7.34 -11.47 1.55
CA GLY A 120 7.51 -12.52 2.55
C GLY A 120 8.01 -11.99 3.91
N GLY A 121 8.41 -12.91 4.80
CA GLY A 121 8.91 -12.56 6.14
C GLY A 121 7.92 -11.78 7.03
N GLY A 122 6.63 -11.80 6.72
CA GLY A 122 5.60 -11.12 7.52
C GLY A 122 5.50 -9.60 7.31
N ARG A 123 6.31 -9.01 6.42
CA ARG A 123 6.33 -7.55 6.21
C ARG A 123 4.98 -6.99 5.76
N GLY A 124 4.31 -7.66 4.80
CA GLY A 124 2.97 -7.27 4.35
C GLY A 124 1.92 -7.36 5.45
N SER A 125 1.98 -8.39 6.29
CA SER A 125 1.11 -8.54 7.46
C SER A 125 1.30 -7.38 8.45
N ARG A 126 2.54 -7.04 8.78
CA ARG A 126 2.86 -5.92 9.69
C ARG A 126 2.34 -4.57 9.17
N MET A 127 2.46 -4.32 7.86
CA MET A 127 1.92 -3.10 7.24
C MET A 127 0.40 -3.09 7.26
N LEU A 128 -0.23 -4.21 6.94
CA LEU A 128 -1.69 -4.34 6.99
C LEU A 128 -2.23 -4.16 8.41
N GLU A 129 -1.63 -4.81 9.40
CA GLU A 129 -2.00 -4.65 10.82
C GLU A 129 -1.92 -3.19 11.25
N HIS A 130 -0.86 -2.48 10.87
CA HIS A 130 -0.72 -1.06 11.19
C HIS A 130 -1.85 -0.23 10.57
N ALA A 131 -2.17 -0.47 9.29
CA ALA A 131 -3.25 0.22 8.58
C ALA A 131 -4.63 -0.05 9.21
N LEU A 132 -4.90 -1.32 9.56
CA LEU A 132 -6.15 -1.72 10.19
C LEU A 132 -6.30 -1.08 11.58
N ASN A 133 -5.25 -1.10 12.40
CA ASN A 133 -5.26 -0.48 13.72
C ASN A 133 -5.52 1.03 13.64
N TRP A 134 -4.95 1.70 12.63
CA TRP A 134 -5.20 3.12 12.43
C TRP A 134 -6.65 3.38 11.99
N LEU A 135 -7.17 2.60 11.05
CA LEU A 135 -8.55 2.75 10.58
C LEU A 135 -9.58 2.49 11.68
N GLU A 136 -9.28 1.65 12.65
CA GLU A 136 -10.17 1.28 13.76
C GLU A 136 -9.87 2.02 15.06
N ALA A 137 -8.95 2.99 15.06
CA ALA A 137 -8.54 3.72 16.27
C ALA A 137 -9.71 4.44 16.98
N ASP A 138 -10.66 4.93 16.18
CA ASP A 138 -11.87 5.62 16.68
C ASP A 138 -13.08 4.68 16.86
N GLY A 139 -12.87 3.38 16.77
CA GLY A 139 -13.89 2.34 16.92
C GLY A 139 -14.05 1.46 15.69
N PRO A 140 -14.82 0.36 15.84
CA PRO A 140 -15.05 -0.60 14.76
C PRO A 140 -15.76 0.04 13.58
N ARG A 141 -15.30 -0.27 12.37
CA ARG A 141 -15.93 0.15 11.10
C ARG A 141 -15.80 -0.91 10.03
N THR A 142 -16.63 -0.85 9.02
CA THR A 142 -16.47 -1.68 7.83
C THR A 142 -15.24 -1.24 7.05
N LEU A 143 -14.43 -2.22 6.63
CA LEU A 143 -13.18 -1.97 5.92
C LEU A 143 -13.18 -2.62 4.55
N TRP A 144 -12.59 -1.94 3.58
CA TRP A 144 -12.58 -2.30 2.19
C TRP A 144 -11.16 -2.38 1.63
N ILE A 145 -10.94 -3.26 0.65
CA ILE A 145 -9.69 -3.41 -0.10
C ILE A 145 -10.02 -3.80 -1.53
N GLY A 146 -9.44 -3.13 -2.52
CA GLY A 146 -9.33 -3.60 -3.89
C GLY A 146 -8.16 -4.57 -4.03
N ALA A 147 -8.32 -5.64 -4.82
CA ALA A 147 -7.24 -6.59 -5.07
C ALA A 147 -7.35 -7.19 -6.48
N TRP A 148 -6.24 -7.13 -7.23
CA TRP A 148 -6.17 -7.79 -8.54
C TRP A 148 -6.54 -9.28 -8.45
N SER A 149 -7.39 -9.72 -9.37
CA SER A 149 -7.98 -11.07 -9.36
C SER A 149 -6.94 -12.19 -9.45
N GLU A 150 -5.74 -11.90 -9.96
CA GLU A 150 -4.64 -12.86 -10.05
C GLU A 150 -3.60 -12.70 -8.93
N ASN A 151 -3.74 -11.71 -8.05
CA ASN A 151 -2.86 -11.56 -6.89
C ASN A 151 -3.29 -12.48 -5.74
N TYR A 152 -3.10 -13.77 -5.93
CA TYR A 152 -3.45 -14.81 -4.94
C TYR A 152 -2.71 -14.63 -3.60
N GLY A 153 -1.51 -14.03 -3.63
CA GLY A 153 -0.72 -13.73 -2.43
C GLY A 153 -1.42 -12.71 -1.54
N ALA A 154 -1.84 -11.60 -2.12
CA ALA A 154 -2.59 -10.54 -1.44
C ALA A 154 -3.95 -11.04 -0.95
N GLN A 155 -4.69 -11.78 -1.79
CA GLN A 155 -5.99 -12.35 -1.40
C GLN A 155 -5.87 -13.27 -0.18
N ARG A 156 -4.85 -14.15 -0.14
CA ARG A 156 -4.59 -14.99 1.05
C ARG A 156 -4.20 -14.15 2.27
N LEU A 157 -3.43 -13.08 2.08
CA LEU A 157 -3.10 -12.14 3.16
C LEU A 157 -4.39 -11.54 3.72
N TYR A 158 -5.20 -10.90 2.89
CA TYR A 158 -6.43 -10.22 3.32
C TYR A 158 -7.45 -11.20 3.94
N GLY A 159 -7.58 -12.40 3.39
CA GLY A 159 -8.45 -13.44 3.95
C GLY A 159 -8.10 -13.82 5.38
N ARG A 160 -6.81 -13.84 5.77
CA ARG A 160 -6.39 -14.09 7.15
C ARG A 160 -6.82 -12.99 8.14
N TYR A 161 -7.10 -11.79 7.63
CA TYR A 161 -7.59 -10.65 8.43
C TYR A 161 -9.11 -10.46 8.31
N GLY A 162 -9.84 -11.48 7.82
CA GLY A 162 -11.29 -11.50 7.80
C GLY A 162 -11.93 -10.82 6.59
N PHE A 163 -11.15 -10.41 5.59
CA PHE A 163 -11.70 -9.88 4.35
C PHE A 163 -12.26 -10.99 3.47
N THR A 164 -13.46 -10.77 2.94
CA THR A 164 -14.14 -11.67 2.01
C THR A 164 -14.52 -10.94 0.74
N LYS A 165 -14.51 -11.64 -0.41
CA LYS A 165 -14.92 -11.06 -1.68
C LYS A 165 -16.43 -10.79 -1.68
N VAL A 166 -16.82 -9.55 -1.98
CA VAL A 166 -18.23 -9.11 -2.09
C VAL A 166 -18.58 -8.57 -3.49
N GLY A 167 -17.59 -8.27 -4.30
CA GLY A 167 -17.81 -7.73 -5.64
C GLY A 167 -16.57 -7.76 -6.50
N GLU A 168 -16.66 -7.16 -7.67
CA GLU A 168 -15.57 -6.97 -8.61
C GLU A 168 -15.83 -5.76 -9.50
N TYR A 169 -14.78 -5.19 -10.06
CA TYR A 169 -14.84 -4.10 -11.03
C TYR A 169 -13.69 -4.19 -12.02
N SER A 170 -13.74 -3.37 -13.07
CA SER A 170 -12.63 -3.24 -14.02
C SER A 170 -11.80 -2.02 -13.68
N PHE A 171 -10.50 -2.24 -13.46
CA PHE A 171 -9.52 -1.18 -13.31
C PHE A 171 -8.85 -0.94 -14.65
N MET A 172 -8.89 0.30 -15.15
CA MET A 172 -8.42 0.63 -16.50
C MET A 172 -7.02 1.23 -16.48
N VAL A 173 -6.13 0.68 -17.32
CA VAL A 173 -4.84 1.29 -17.65
C VAL A 173 -4.76 1.37 -19.19
N GLY A 174 -4.90 2.57 -19.74
CA GLY A 174 -5.12 2.74 -21.16
C GLY A 174 -6.34 1.96 -21.63
N ASP A 175 -6.17 1.11 -22.63
CA ASP A 175 -7.24 0.24 -23.18
C ASP A 175 -7.33 -1.12 -22.48
N HIS A 176 -6.43 -1.41 -21.51
CA HIS A 176 -6.43 -2.67 -20.76
C HIS A 176 -7.32 -2.58 -19.52
N ALA A 177 -8.19 -3.59 -19.36
CA ALA A 177 -9.10 -3.71 -18.22
C ALA A 177 -8.66 -4.85 -17.30
N ASP A 178 -8.12 -4.51 -16.13
CA ASP A 178 -7.84 -5.50 -15.11
C ASP A 178 -9.08 -5.83 -14.30
N ARG A 179 -9.27 -7.10 -14.01
CA ARG A 179 -10.32 -7.55 -13.13
C ARG A 179 -9.87 -7.42 -11.69
N GLU A 180 -10.51 -6.53 -10.93
CA GLU A 180 -10.26 -6.30 -9.52
C GLU A 180 -11.38 -6.88 -8.67
N PHE A 181 -11.02 -7.56 -7.59
CA PHE A 181 -11.97 -8.00 -6.57
C PHE A 181 -12.15 -6.92 -5.52
N ILE A 182 -13.40 -6.71 -5.11
CA ILE A 182 -13.74 -5.88 -3.96
C ILE A 182 -13.88 -6.81 -2.77
N LEU A 183 -13.01 -6.57 -1.78
CA LEU A 183 -12.98 -7.34 -0.53
C LEU A 183 -13.49 -6.45 0.60
N ARG A 184 -14.28 -7.05 1.51
CA ARG A 184 -14.85 -6.36 2.67
C ARG A 184 -14.61 -7.15 3.95
N ARG A 185 -14.33 -6.43 5.03
CA ARG A 185 -14.39 -6.90 6.41
C ARG A 185 -15.41 -6.07 7.16
N ASP A 186 -16.45 -6.71 7.68
CA ASP A 186 -17.48 -6.03 8.45
C ASP A 186 -16.93 -5.56 9.80
N ALA A 187 -17.51 -4.46 10.34
CA ALA A 187 -17.21 -3.99 11.67
C ALA A 187 -17.44 -5.09 12.70
N ALA A 188 -16.54 -5.21 13.67
CA ALA A 188 -16.78 -6.10 14.81
C ALA A 188 -18.02 -5.68 15.57
N VAL A 189 -18.94 -6.62 15.82
CA VAL A 189 -20.13 -6.35 16.65
C VAL A 189 -19.65 -6.18 18.08
N GLN A 190 -19.88 -5.00 18.68
CA GLN A 190 -19.69 -4.82 20.11
C GLN A 190 -20.81 -5.58 20.81
N GLU A 191 -20.48 -6.68 21.46
CA GLU A 191 -21.40 -7.29 22.43
C GLU A 191 -21.57 -6.32 23.61
N SER A 192 -22.78 -5.88 23.80
CA SER A 192 -23.21 -4.94 24.87
C SER A 192 -23.31 -5.63 26.21
#